data_0ac8a99b12e3c703ac700c0c970a08ea
#
_entry.id   0ac8a99b12e3c703ac700c0c970a08ea
#
_cell.length_a   1.000
_cell.length_b   1.000
_cell.length_c   1.000
_cell.angle_alpha   90.00
_cell.angle_beta   90.00
_cell.angle_gamma   90.00
#
_symmetry.space_group_name_H-M   'P 1'
#
loop_
_entity.id
_entity.type
_entity.pdbx_description
1 polymer ?
#
loop_
_entity_poly.entity_id
_entity_poly.type
_entity_poly.pdbx_seq_one_letter_code
_entity_poly.pdbx_strand_id
1 'polypeptide(L)'
;MIDFNQFPSPCYIMEEELLRKNLCLIKNVADRAGVEIILAFKSFAMWRSFPIFREYIDHSTASSVYEARLALEEFGSKAHTYSPAYTEQDFPEIMRCSSHITFNSMQQFERFYPMVVAEGSGISCGIRVNPEYSEVETELYNPCAPGTRFGITADLLPDVLPQGIEGFHCHCHCESSSYELERTLEHLEAKFSRCFPQIKWLNLGGGHLMTRKDYDTEHLITLLQGLKARHPHLRIILEPGSAFTWQTGVLTSEVVDIA
;
A
#
# COMPACT_ATOMS: atom_id res chain seq x y z
N MET A 1 -28.07 10.91 15.98
CA MET A 1 -28.14 9.48 15.53
C MET A 1 -28.69 9.51 14.12
N ILE A 2 -28.00 8.90 13.17
CA ILE A 2 -28.44 8.84 11.78
C ILE A 2 -29.66 7.91 11.69
N ASP A 3 -30.72 8.38 11.01
CA ASP A 3 -31.85 7.53 10.66
C ASP A 3 -31.54 6.81 9.35
N PHE A 4 -31.15 5.56 9.44
CA PHE A 4 -30.76 4.74 8.28
C PHE A 4 -31.94 4.39 7.34
N ASN A 5 -33.19 4.54 7.79
CA ASN A 5 -34.38 4.30 6.96
C ASN A 5 -34.55 5.35 5.83
N GLN A 6 -33.80 6.45 5.90
CA GLN A 6 -33.82 7.48 4.85
C GLN A 6 -33.04 7.09 3.58
N PHE A 7 -32.24 6.02 3.66
CA PHE A 7 -31.38 5.59 2.57
C PHE A 7 -31.97 4.37 1.84
N PRO A 8 -31.69 4.22 0.54
CA PRO A 8 -32.12 3.02 -0.17
C PRO A 8 -31.42 1.77 0.40
N SER A 9 -32.08 0.62 0.27
CA SER A 9 -31.55 -0.67 0.68
C SER A 9 -31.39 -1.58 -0.56
N PRO A 10 -30.22 -2.25 -0.76
CA PRO A 10 -28.99 -2.12 0.01
C PRO A 10 -28.17 -0.86 -0.33
N CYS A 11 -27.48 -0.28 0.64
CA CYS A 11 -26.66 0.91 0.42
C CYS A 11 -25.46 0.98 1.39
N TYR A 12 -24.28 1.35 0.87
CA TYR A 12 -23.15 1.75 1.70
C TYR A 12 -23.29 3.22 2.08
N ILE A 13 -23.25 3.51 3.37
CA ILE A 13 -23.34 4.85 3.94
C ILE A 13 -22.03 5.19 4.62
N MET A 14 -21.42 6.30 4.21
CA MET A 14 -20.20 6.84 4.79
C MET A 14 -20.53 8.09 5.61
N GLU A 15 -20.05 8.15 6.84
CA GLU A 15 -20.14 9.34 7.70
C GLU A 15 -18.89 10.20 7.48
N GLU A 16 -19.06 11.33 6.81
CA GLU A 16 -17.95 12.21 6.43
C GLU A 16 -17.15 12.70 7.64
N GLU A 17 -17.81 13.05 8.75
CA GLU A 17 -17.15 13.52 9.96
C GLU A 17 -16.21 12.45 10.55
N LEU A 18 -16.65 11.19 10.58
CA LEU A 18 -15.83 10.06 11.06
C LEU A 18 -14.67 9.77 10.09
N LEU A 19 -14.90 9.84 8.78
CA LEU A 19 -13.86 9.72 7.77
C LEU A 19 -12.79 10.80 7.96
N ARG A 20 -13.20 12.06 8.10
CA ARG A 20 -12.27 13.18 8.32
C ARG A 20 -11.45 13.02 9.59
N LYS A 21 -12.05 12.49 10.67
CA LYS A 21 -11.33 12.19 11.91
C LYS A 21 -10.21 11.18 11.68
N ASN A 22 -10.47 10.10 10.93
CA ASN A 22 -9.47 9.10 10.59
C ASN A 22 -8.38 9.70 9.70
N LEU A 23 -8.75 10.47 8.70
CA LEU A 23 -7.82 11.14 7.78
C LEU A 23 -6.89 12.11 8.53
N CYS A 24 -7.43 12.90 9.48
CA CYS A 24 -6.63 13.78 10.33
C CYS A 24 -5.61 12.98 11.17
N LEU A 25 -6.00 11.85 11.76
CA LEU A 25 -5.09 11.00 12.53
C LEU A 25 -3.97 10.45 11.64
N ILE A 26 -4.32 9.89 10.49
CA ILE A 26 -3.36 9.32 9.53
C ILE A 26 -2.39 10.41 9.03
N LYS A 27 -2.91 11.59 8.68
CA LYS A 27 -2.08 12.74 8.28
C LYS A 27 -1.11 13.17 9.38
N ASN A 28 -1.58 13.22 10.63
CA ASN A 28 -0.73 13.54 11.78
C ASN A 28 0.40 12.52 11.97
N VAL A 29 0.11 11.22 11.82
CA VAL A 29 1.14 10.17 11.85
C VAL A 29 2.15 10.38 10.73
N ALA A 30 1.68 10.59 9.50
CA ALA A 30 2.55 10.80 8.34
C ALA A 30 3.49 12.00 8.54
N ASP A 31 2.94 13.14 8.95
CA ASP A 31 3.69 14.40 9.12
C ASP A 31 4.74 14.27 10.24
N ARG A 32 4.35 13.70 11.39
CA ARG A 32 5.24 13.53 12.53
C ARG A 32 6.35 12.50 12.28
N ALA A 33 6.01 11.39 11.62
CA ALA A 33 7.00 10.38 11.24
C ALA A 33 7.86 10.83 10.03
N GLY A 34 7.41 11.81 9.27
CA GLY A 34 8.05 12.29 8.06
C GLY A 34 8.02 11.24 6.94
N VAL A 35 6.94 10.50 6.82
CA VAL A 35 6.72 9.44 5.83
C VAL A 35 5.52 9.76 4.94
N GLU A 36 5.39 9.07 3.83
CA GLU A 36 4.24 9.15 2.95
C GLU A 36 3.24 8.04 3.28
N ILE A 37 1.97 8.37 3.41
CA ILE A 37 0.89 7.41 3.58
C ILE A 37 -0.10 7.58 2.44
N ILE A 38 -0.38 6.50 1.70
CA ILE A 38 -1.20 6.50 0.50
C ILE A 38 -2.35 5.50 0.63
N LEU A 39 -3.46 5.74 -0.07
CA LEU A 39 -4.67 4.92 0.01
C LEU A 39 -4.58 3.66 -0.84
N ALA A 40 -4.81 2.49 -0.25
CA ALA A 40 -4.90 1.23 -0.99
C ALA A 40 -6.31 0.99 -1.52
N PHE A 41 -6.51 1.10 -2.83
CA PHE A 41 -7.84 0.93 -3.47
C PHE A 41 -8.41 -0.47 -3.34
N LYS A 42 -7.59 -1.50 -3.29
CA LYS A 42 -8.06 -2.88 -3.01
C LYS A 42 -8.87 -3.02 -1.73
N SER A 43 -8.67 -2.10 -0.78
CA SER A 43 -9.36 -2.06 0.50
C SER A 43 -10.52 -1.08 0.52
N PHE A 44 -10.41 0.02 -0.22
CA PHE A 44 -11.44 1.04 -0.28
C PHE A 44 -11.38 1.81 -1.61
N ALA A 45 -12.48 1.78 -2.37
CA ALA A 45 -12.57 2.42 -3.68
C ALA A 45 -13.93 3.13 -3.90
N MET A 46 -14.53 3.68 -2.85
CA MET A 46 -15.72 4.53 -2.96
C MET A 46 -15.31 5.90 -3.54
N TRP A 47 -15.16 5.97 -4.85
CA TRP A 47 -14.58 7.09 -5.59
C TRP A 47 -15.27 8.44 -5.33
N ARG A 48 -16.57 8.46 -5.01
CA ARG A 48 -17.28 9.70 -4.66
C ARG A 48 -16.74 10.39 -3.40
N SER A 49 -16.04 9.68 -2.53
CA SER A 49 -15.38 10.23 -1.34
C SER A 49 -13.94 10.71 -1.60
N PHE A 50 -13.36 10.43 -2.76
CA PHE A 50 -11.98 10.80 -3.08
C PHE A 50 -11.66 12.29 -2.96
N PRO A 51 -12.57 13.24 -3.28
CA PRO A 51 -12.32 14.66 -3.01
C PRO A 51 -11.98 14.95 -1.55
N ILE A 52 -12.62 14.23 -0.58
CA ILE A 52 -12.32 14.37 0.84
C ILE A 52 -10.93 13.81 1.16
N PHE A 53 -10.58 12.64 0.63
CA PHE A 53 -9.24 12.07 0.81
C PHE A 53 -8.14 13.00 0.31
N ARG A 54 -8.34 13.64 -0.82
CA ARG A 54 -7.37 14.54 -1.45
C ARG A 54 -7.05 15.80 -0.65
N GLU A 55 -7.85 16.14 0.33
CA GLU A 55 -7.53 17.20 1.29
C GLU A 55 -6.39 16.80 2.26
N TYR A 56 -6.09 15.50 2.36
CA TYR A 56 -5.17 14.93 3.35
C TYR A 56 -4.01 14.14 2.74
N ILE A 57 -4.21 13.48 1.61
CA ILE A 57 -3.24 12.60 0.95
C ILE A 57 -3.21 12.86 -0.56
N ASP A 58 -2.05 12.66 -1.18
CA ASP A 58 -1.82 13.01 -2.58
C ASP A 58 -1.85 11.81 -3.53
N HIS A 59 -1.62 10.59 -3.01
CA HIS A 59 -1.42 9.41 -3.83
C HIS A 59 -2.24 8.20 -3.36
N SER A 60 -2.35 7.22 -4.26
CA SER A 60 -3.01 5.94 -4.02
C SER A 60 -2.20 4.79 -4.59
N THR A 61 -2.47 3.57 -4.12
CA THR A 61 -1.91 2.35 -4.70
C THR A 61 -2.97 1.56 -5.43
N ALA A 62 -2.57 0.93 -6.54
CA ALA A 62 -3.42 0.13 -7.40
C ALA A 62 -2.91 -1.31 -7.49
N SER A 63 -3.82 -2.28 -7.48
CA SER A 63 -3.54 -3.72 -7.60
C SER A 63 -3.97 -4.30 -8.95
N SER A 64 -4.49 -3.48 -9.84
CA SER A 64 -4.97 -3.86 -11.17
C SER A 64 -4.95 -2.67 -12.13
N VAL A 65 -5.11 -2.94 -13.42
CA VAL A 65 -5.28 -1.90 -14.45
C VAL A 65 -6.50 -1.02 -14.17
N TYR A 66 -7.57 -1.61 -13.64
CA TYR A 66 -8.80 -0.87 -13.33
C TYR A 66 -8.62 0.09 -12.16
N GLU A 67 -7.91 -0.33 -11.11
CA GLU A 67 -7.57 0.56 -9.99
C GLU A 67 -6.58 1.65 -10.41
N ALA A 68 -5.60 1.34 -11.29
CA ALA A 68 -4.68 2.33 -11.82
C ALA A 68 -5.43 3.42 -12.64
N ARG A 69 -6.40 3.01 -13.46
CA ARG A 69 -7.29 3.95 -14.14
C ARG A 69 -8.12 4.79 -13.17
N LEU A 70 -8.70 4.15 -12.15
CA LEU A 70 -9.48 4.84 -11.11
C LEU A 70 -8.64 5.91 -10.39
N ALA A 71 -7.36 5.62 -10.14
CA ALA A 71 -6.43 6.59 -9.56
C ALA A 71 -6.26 7.82 -10.45
N LEU A 72 -6.02 7.63 -11.73
CA LEU A 72 -5.81 8.73 -12.66
C LEU A 72 -7.10 9.51 -12.93
N GLU A 73 -8.22 8.82 -13.15
CA GLU A 73 -9.47 9.40 -13.63
C GLU A 73 -10.28 10.03 -12.49
N GLU A 74 -10.34 9.40 -11.30
CA GLU A 74 -11.20 9.82 -10.20
C GLU A 74 -10.44 10.35 -8.98
N PHE A 75 -9.29 9.74 -8.64
CA PHE A 75 -8.46 10.27 -7.56
C PHE A 75 -7.60 11.45 -8.03
N GLY A 76 -7.33 11.56 -9.33
CA GLY A 76 -6.63 12.69 -9.96
C GLY A 76 -5.11 12.67 -9.74
N SER A 77 -4.52 11.51 -9.45
CA SER A 77 -3.08 11.28 -9.41
C SER A 77 -2.72 9.93 -10.03
N LYS A 78 -1.48 9.80 -10.51
CA LYS A 78 -0.96 8.52 -10.97
C LYS A 78 -0.71 7.59 -9.79
N ALA A 79 -1.05 6.30 -9.93
CA ALA A 79 -0.96 5.31 -8.88
C ALA A 79 0.48 4.83 -8.61
N HIS A 80 0.70 4.30 -7.41
CA HIS A 80 1.74 3.30 -7.14
C HIS A 80 1.14 1.92 -7.43
N THR A 81 1.56 1.30 -8.52
CA THR A 81 0.93 0.06 -8.99
C THR A 81 1.78 -1.16 -8.66
N TYR A 82 1.15 -2.14 -8.03
CA TYR A 82 1.71 -3.47 -7.82
C TYR A 82 0.67 -4.53 -8.18
N SER A 83 1.06 -5.48 -9.02
CA SER A 83 0.31 -6.71 -9.26
C SER A 83 1.26 -7.92 -9.26
N PRO A 84 0.84 -9.08 -8.74
CA PRO A 84 1.66 -10.30 -8.78
C PRO A 84 2.02 -10.72 -10.21
N ALA A 85 1.18 -10.35 -11.18
CA ALA A 85 1.42 -10.61 -12.60
C ALA A 85 0.89 -9.45 -13.44
N TYR A 86 1.67 -9.06 -14.44
CA TYR A 86 1.27 -8.12 -15.50
C TYR A 86 1.09 -8.87 -16.81
N THR A 87 0.11 -8.45 -17.62
CA THR A 87 -0.07 -8.92 -19.00
C THR A 87 0.47 -7.89 -19.97
N GLU A 88 0.93 -8.34 -21.14
CA GLU A 88 1.34 -7.42 -22.21
C GLU A 88 0.20 -6.53 -22.70
N GLN A 89 -1.01 -7.05 -22.62
CA GLN A 89 -2.21 -6.32 -23.01
C GLN A 89 -2.50 -5.13 -22.09
N ASP A 90 -2.36 -5.32 -20.77
CA ASP A 90 -2.74 -4.29 -19.79
C ASP A 90 -1.58 -3.34 -19.46
N PHE A 91 -0.34 -3.78 -19.69
CA PHE A 91 0.86 -3.05 -19.22
C PHE A 91 1.00 -1.64 -19.81
N PRO A 92 0.68 -1.36 -21.09
CA PRO A 92 0.68 0.01 -21.61
C PRO A 92 -0.25 0.95 -20.85
N GLU A 93 -1.45 0.48 -20.50
CA GLU A 93 -2.41 1.26 -19.73
C GLU A 93 -1.96 1.44 -18.27
N ILE A 94 -1.34 0.42 -17.67
CA ILE A 94 -0.71 0.52 -16.35
C ILE A 94 0.37 1.59 -16.36
N MET A 95 1.26 1.63 -17.37
CA MET A 95 2.29 2.67 -17.51
C MET A 95 1.68 4.07 -17.61
N ARG A 96 0.62 4.23 -18.39
CA ARG A 96 -0.08 5.52 -18.53
C ARG A 96 -0.60 6.05 -17.19
N CYS A 97 -1.11 5.14 -16.35
CA CYS A 97 -1.81 5.46 -15.11
C CYS A 97 -0.91 5.43 -13.86
N SER A 98 0.36 5.05 -13.98
CA SER A 98 1.25 4.83 -12.82
C SER A 98 2.40 5.83 -12.77
N SER A 99 2.74 6.27 -11.56
CA SER A 99 3.99 6.99 -11.23
C SER A 99 5.07 6.03 -10.72
N HIS A 100 4.64 4.93 -10.09
CA HIS A 100 5.50 3.87 -9.61
C HIS A 100 4.95 2.53 -10.08
N ILE A 101 5.84 1.63 -10.50
CA ILE A 101 5.48 0.24 -10.85
C ILE A 101 6.39 -0.70 -10.07
N THR A 102 5.78 -1.58 -9.29
CA THR A 102 6.49 -2.62 -8.54
C THR A 102 6.34 -3.96 -9.23
N PHE A 103 7.45 -4.60 -9.54
CA PHE A 103 7.50 -5.94 -10.13
C PHE A 103 7.60 -7.00 -9.04
N ASN A 104 6.99 -8.15 -9.29
CA ASN A 104 6.93 -9.24 -8.32
C ASN A 104 8.13 -10.19 -8.40
N SER A 105 8.88 -10.18 -9.50
CA SER A 105 10.06 -11.01 -9.73
C SER A 105 11.06 -10.32 -10.66
N MET A 106 12.30 -10.79 -10.67
CA MET A 106 13.32 -10.31 -11.62
C MET A 106 12.93 -10.60 -13.06
N GLN A 107 12.33 -11.76 -13.34
CA GLN A 107 11.84 -12.10 -14.68
C GLN A 107 10.76 -11.13 -15.16
N GLN A 108 9.85 -10.73 -14.26
CA GLN A 108 8.82 -9.74 -14.57
C GLN A 108 9.45 -8.37 -14.86
N PHE A 109 10.45 -7.95 -14.07
CA PHE A 109 11.21 -6.73 -14.31
C PHE A 109 11.91 -6.77 -15.68
N GLU A 110 12.67 -7.81 -15.96
CA GLU A 110 13.39 -7.99 -17.24
C GLU A 110 12.45 -7.94 -18.46
N ARG A 111 11.25 -8.51 -18.32
CA ARG A 111 10.26 -8.54 -19.40
C ARG A 111 9.65 -7.17 -19.67
N PHE A 112 9.31 -6.42 -18.65
CA PHE A 112 8.49 -5.21 -18.80
C PHE A 112 9.27 -3.89 -18.68
N TYR A 113 10.40 -3.87 -18.01
CA TYR A 113 11.20 -2.65 -17.83
C TYR A 113 11.65 -2.02 -19.17
N PRO A 114 12.01 -2.80 -20.23
CA PRO A 114 12.30 -2.22 -21.55
C PRO A 114 11.16 -1.37 -22.13
N MET A 115 9.90 -1.73 -21.83
CA MET A 115 8.73 -0.94 -22.26
C MET A 115 8.67 0.40 -21.52
N VAL A 116 8.96 0.38 -20.19
CA VAL A 116 9.02 1.60 -19.38
C VAL A 116 10.10 2.56 -19.89
N VAL A 117 11.26 2.04 -20.23
CA VAL A 117 12.38 2.84 -20.81
C VAL A 117 12.00 3.44 -22.16
N ALA A 118 11.38 2.64 -23.03
CA ALA A 118 10.97 3.09 -24.37
C ALA A 118 9.90 4.21 -24.30
N GLU A 119 9.01 4.15 -23.33
CA GLU A 119 7.96 5.16 -23.11
C GLU A 119 8.55 6.50 -22.61
N GLY A 120 9.67 6.47 -21.89
CA GLY A 120 10.30 7.69 -21.36
C GLY A 120 9.47 8.48 -20.35
N SER A 121 8.50 7.83 -19.71
CA SER A 121 7.47 8.46 -18.87
C SER A 121 7.93 8.86 -17.47
N GLY A 122 9.18 8.57 -17.09
CA GLY A 122 9.72 8.87 -15.76
C GLY A 122 9.11 8.02 -14.62
N ILE A 123 8.55 6.86 -14.95
CA ILE A 123 8.00 5.91 -13.96
C ILE A 123 9.14 5.36 -13.11
N SER A 124 8.99 5.46 -11.78
CA SER A 124 9.92 4.85 -10.82
C SER A 124 9.58 3.37 -10.66
N CYS A 125 10.53 2.50 -10.98
CA CYS A 125 10.33 1.06 -10.88
C CYS A 125 10.93 0.49 -9.60
N GLY A 126 10.28 -0.52 -9.05
CA GLY A 126 10.75 -1.24 -7.87
C GLY A 126 10.48 -2.73 -7.94
N ILE A 127 10.93 -3.43 -6.92
CA ILE A 127 10.71 -4.86 -6.77
C ILE A 127 10.04 -5.17 -5.45
N ARG A 128 9.10 -6.11 -5.43
CA ARG A 128 8.54 -6.62 -4.18
C ARG A 128 9.52 -7.60 -3.57
N VAL A 129 9.88 -7.36 -2.31
CA VAL A 129 10.76 -8.21 -1.52
C VAL A 129 9.98 -8.94 -0.44
N ASN A 130 10.40 -10.18 -0.15
CA ASN A 130 9.81 -11.03 0.87
C ASN A 130 10.85 -11.29 1.99
N PRO A 131 10.65 -10.73 3.19
CA PRO A 131 11.56 -10.96 4.31
C PRO A 131 11.41 -12.35 4.93
N GLU A 132 10.48 -13.18 4.41
CA GLU A 132 10.15 -14.53 4.94
C GLU A 132 9.74 -14.48 6.42
N TYR A 133 9.07 -13.40 6.77
CA TYR A 133 8.53 -13.16 8.10
C TYR A 133 7.20 -12.41 8.03
N SER A 134 6.20 -12.93 8.71
CA SER A 134 4.90 -12.30 8.91
C SER A 134 4.21 -12.95 10.11
N GLU A 135 3.51 -12.16 10.91
CA GLU A 135 2.73 -12.61 12.07
C GLU A 135 1.24 -12.77 11.75
N VAL A 136 0.88 -12.79 10.48
CA VAL A 136 -0.50 -13.06 10.06
C VAL A 136 -0.83 -14.53 10.40
N GLU A 137 -1.74 -14.74 11.35
CA GLU A 137 -2.07 -16.06 11.91
C GLU A 137 -2.68 -17.00 10.86
N THR A 138 -3.55 -16.48 10.00
CA THR A 138 -4.21 -17.28 8.98
C THR A 138 -3.27 -17.47 7.79
N GLU A 139 -2.80 -18.70 7.59
CA GLU A 139 -1.83 -19.04 6.52
C GLU A 139 -2.29 -18.57 5.14
N LEU A 140 -3.58 -18.66 4.82
CA LEU A 140 -4.15 -18.20 3.56
C LEU A 140 -3.90 -16.71 3.31
N TYR A 141 -3.83 -15.89 4.35
CA TYR A 141 -3.61 -14.44 4.28
C TYR A 141 -2.16 -14.05 4.57
N ASN A 142 -1.30 -15.02 4.94
CA ASN A 142 0.10 -14.77 5.21
C ASN A 142 0.88 -14.58 3.89
N PRO A 143 1.31 -13.36 3.54
CA PRO A 143 2.00 -13.12 2.28
C PRO A 143 3.44 -13.62 2.27
N CYS A 144 3.96 -14.07 3.39
CA CYS A 144 5.31 -14.60 3.58
C CYS A 144 5.32 -16.10 3.90
N ALA A 145 4.19 -16.80 3.76
CA ALA A 145 4.12 -18.25 3.94
C ALA A 145 5.10 -18.98 3.01
N PRO A 146 5.68 -20.11 3.43
CA PRO A 146 6.56 -20.91 2.58
C PRO A 146 5.88 -21.26 1.24
N GLY A 147 6.58 -21.05 0.13
CA GLY A 147 6.06 -21.30 -1.22
C GLY A 147 5.10 -20.23 -1.74
N THR A 148 4.95 -19.10 -1.05
CA THR A 148 4.17 -17.96 -1.56
C THR A 148 4.74 -17.45 -2.87
N ARG A 149 3.85 -16.92 -3.72
CA ARG A 149 4.25 -16.24 -4.97
C ARG A 149 4.59 -14.76 -4.79
N PHE A 150 4.50 -14.20 -3.57
CA PHE A 150 4.58 -12.76 -3.33
C PHE A 150 6.01 -12.30 -3.04
N GLY A 151 6.62 -11.66 -4.03
CA GLY A 151 7.92 -11.04 -3.91
C GLY A 151 9.08 -12.02 -3.98
N ILE A 152 10.28 -11.50 -4.01
CA ILE A 152 11.52 -12.26 -4.08
C ILE A 152 12.21 -12.31 -2.70
N THR A 153 12.83 -13.43 -2.39
CA THR A 153 13.65 -13.63 -1.20
C THR A 153 15.06 -13.08 -1.41
N ALA A 154 15.79 -12.89 -0.32
CA ALA A 154 17.08 -12.21 -0.37
C ALA A 154 18.17 -12.98 -1.15
N ASP A 155 18.05 -14.30 -1.21
CA ASP A 155 18.94 -15.20 -1.99
C ASP A 155 18.75 -15.09 -3.50
N LEU A 156 17.57 -14.64 -3.94
CA LEU A 156 17.24 -14.42 -5.35
C LEU A 156 17.56 -12.97 -5.80
N LEU A 157 17.91 -12.09 -4.88
CA LEU A 157 18.22 -10.69 -5.20
C LEU A 157 19.74 -10.51 -5.39
N PRO A 158 20.19 -9.98 -6.56
CA PRO A 158 21.61 -9.73 -6.76
C PRO A 158 22.14 -8.62 -5.84
N ASP A 159 23.42 -8.68 -5.46
CA ASP A 159 24.06 -7.67 -4.60
C ASP A 159 24.10 -6.29 -5.26
N VAL A 160 24.27 -6.26 -6.58
CA VAL A 160 24.17 -5.04 -7.39
C VAL A 160 22.83 -5.08 -8.12
N LEU A 161 21.94 -4.17 -7.77
CA LEU A 161 20.63 -4.10 -8.39
C LEU A 161 20.74 -3.70 -9.86
N PRO A 162 19.94 -4.31 -10.76
CA PRO A 162 19.84 -3.85 -12.13
C PRO A 162 19.45 -2.38 -12.21
N GLN A 163 20.00 -1.69 -13.22
CA GLN A 163 19.63 -0.31 -13.50
C GLN A 163 18.12 -0.21 -13.72
N GLY A 164 17.48 0.74 -13.02
CA GLY A 164 16.05 0.99 -13.10
C GLY A 164 15.27 0.46 -11.89
N ILE A 165 15.84 -0.38 -11.05
CA ILE A 165 15.25 -0.70 -9.75
C ILE A 165 15.59 0.45 -8.79
N GLU A 166 14.57 1.24 -8.45
CA GLU A 166 14.70 2.42 -7.62
C GLU A 166 14.07 2.25 -6.23
N GLY A 167 13.39 1.14 -5.97
CA GLY A 167 12.77 0.95 -4.68
C GLY A 167 12.37 -0.48 -4.37
N PHE A 168 12.07 -0.71 -3.10
CA PHE A 168 11.52 -1.97 -2.61
C PHE A 168 10.11 -1.78 -2.07
N HIS A 169 9.28 -2.79 -2.29
CA HIS A 169 7.95 -2.93 -1.71
C HIS A 169 7.90 -4.21 -0.85
N CYS A 170 7.63 -4.03 0.44
CA CYS A 170 7.52 -5.11 1.43
C CYS A 170 6.12 -5.07 2.05
N HIS A 171 5.24 -6.00 1.68
CA HIS A 171 3.89 -6.07 2.22
C HIS A 171 3.68 -7.40 2.96
N CYS A 172 3.72 -7.36 4.29
CA CYS A 172 3.74 -8.53 5.18
C CYS A 172 2.63 -8.51 6.24
N HIS A 173 1.74 -7.51 6.22
CA HIS A 173 0.79 -7.26 7.29
C HIS A 173 -0.67 -7.34 6.83
N CYS A 174 -1.54 -7.76 7.76
CA CYS A 174 -2.98 -7.69 7.64
C CYS A 174 -3.54 -7.40 9.04
N GLU A 175 -4.18 -6.24 9.23
CA GLU A 175 -4.74 -5.76 10.51
C GLU A 175 -3.75 -5.78 11.70
N SER A 176 -2.49 -5.54 11.39
CA SER A 176 -1.37 -5.63 12.33
C SER A 176 -1.19 -4.35 13.16
N SER A 177 -0.50 -4.47 14.28
CA SER A 177 -0.05 -3.37 15.13
C SER A 177 1.31 -2.82 14.71
N SER A 178 1.76 -1.76 15.37
CA SER A 178 3.09 -1.19 15.18
C SER A 178 4.22 -2.11 15.66
N TYR A 179 3.94 -2.99 16.61
CA TYR A 179 4.91 -3.95 17.16
C TYR A 179 5.22 -5.09 16.18
N GLU A 180 4.23 -5.57 15.40
CA GLU A 180 4.50 -6.50 14.30
C GLU A 180 5.32 -5.84 13.20
N LEU A 181 5.08 -4.56 12.92
CA LEU A 181 5.92 -3.82 11.98
C LEU A 181 7.37 -3.73 12.46
N GLU A 182 7.61 -3.46 13.74
CA GLU A 182 8.95 -3.39 14.32
C GLU A 182 9.72 -4.69 14.05
N ARG A 183 9.13 -5.84 14.38
CA ARG A 183 9.77 -7.14 14.14
C ARG A 183 9.94 -7.45 12.63
N THR A 184 8.99 -7.04 11.81
CA THR A 184 9.13 -7.16 10.35
C THR A 184 10.29 -6.33 9.81
N LEU A 185 10.49 -5.11 10.33
CA LEU A 185 11.62 -4.26 9.95
C LEU A 185 12.97 -4.87 10.34
N GLU A 186 13.08 -5.54 11.50
CA GLU A 186 14.28 -6.27 11.88
C GLU A 186 14.65 -7.33 10.83
N HIS A 187 13.67 -8.14 10.40
CA HIS A 187 13.86 -9.15 9.36
C HIS A 187 14.17 -8.54 7.99
N LEU A 188 13.51 -7.45 7.65
CA LEU A 188 13.70 -6.76 6.38
C LEU A 188 15.11 -6.15 6.32
N GLU A 189 15.53 -5.42 7.36
CA GLU A 189 16.87 -4.82 7.43
C GLU A 189 17.95 -5.90 7.45
N ALA A 190 17.78 -6.98 8.22
CA ALA A 190 18.73 -8.08 8.29
C ALA A 190 18.99 -8.73 6.91
N LYS A 191 17.96 -8.85 6.09
CA LYS A 191 18.06 -9.54 4.79
C LYS A 191 18.36 -8.61 3.61
N PHE A 192 17.89 -7.37 3.63
CA PHE A 192 17.86 -6.49 2.45
C PHE A 192 18.63 -5.17 2.62
N SER A 193 19.11 -4.82 3.82
CA SER A 193 19.79 -3.53 4.05
C SER A 193 21.03 -3.31 3.19
N ARG A 194 21.70 -4.39 2.73
CA ARG A 194 22.82 -4.31 1.78
C ARG A 194 22.46 -3.60 0.46
N CYS A 195 21.18 -3.65 0.08
CA CYS A 195 20.69 -3.01 -1.14
C CYS A 195 20.08 -1.61 -0.89
N PHE A 196 19.84 -1.22 0.35
CA PHE A 196 19.22 0.08 0.67
C PHE A 196 19.99 1.29 0.12
N PRO A 197 21.34 1.32 0.10
CA PRO A 197 22.08 2.41 -0.54
C PRO A 197 21.83 2.58 -2.05
N GLN A 198 21.26 1.57 -2.71
CA GLN A 198 21.02 1.55 -4.15
C GLN A 198 19.59 1.98 -4.53
N ILE A 199 18.69 2.16 -3.56
CA ILE A 199 17.30 2.50 -3.79
C ILE A 199 16.95 3.89 -3.25
N LYS A 200 15.86 4.47 -3.76
CA LYS A 200 15.37 5.81 -3.40
C LYS A 200 14.17 5.76 -2.47
N TRP A 201 13.41 4.66 -2.50
CA TRP A 201 12.20 4.49 -1.70
C TRP A 201 12.04 3.07 -1.17
N LEU A 202 11.41 3.00 0.00
CA LEU A 202 11.00 1.76 0.66
C LEU A 202 9.52 1.86 1.01
N ASN A 203 8.71 1.03 0.38
CA ASN A 203 7.29 0.92 0.64
C ASN A 203 7.03 -0.28 1.56
N LEU A 204 6.51 -0.02 2.74
CA LEU A 204 6.25 -1.01 3.79
C LEU A 204 4.87 -1.68 3.65
N GLY A 205 4.13 -1.36 2.58
CA GLY A 205 2.83 -1.94 2.30
C GLY A 205 1.72 -1.47 3.25
N GLY A 206 0.64 -2.22 3.25
CA GLY A 206 -0.55 -1.97 4.07
C GLY A 206 -0.66 -2.90 5.28
N GLY A 207 -1.86 -2.95 5.84
CA GLY A 207 -2.18 -3.78 7.01
C GLY A 207 -2.04 -3.06 8.35
N HIS A 208 -1.60 -1.79 8.36
CA HIS A 208 -1.45 -0.96 9.56
C HIS A 208 -2.77 -0.31 9.94
N LEU A 209 -3.46 -0.87 10.92
CA LEU A 209 -4.79 -0.40 11.33
C LEU A 209 -4.71 0.71 12.40
N MET A 210 -3.98 1.79 12.06
CA MET A 210 -3.59 2.85 12.99
C MET A 210 -4.75 3.69 13.54
N THR A 211 -5.95 3.57 12.99
CA THR A 211 -7.17 4.23 13.48
C THR A 211 -7.98 3.36 14.45
N ARG A 212 -7.57 2.11 14.65
CA ARG A 212 -8.14 1.25 15.67
C ARG A 212 -7.75 1.77 17.05
N LYS A 213 -8.71 1.74 18.00
CA LYS A 213 -8.56 2.37 19.33
C LYS A 213 -7.35 1.87 20.14
N ASP A 214 -6.99 0.60 19.96
CA ASP A 214 -5.89 -0.07 20.67
C ASP A 214 -4.55 0.00 19.95
N TYR A 215 -4.47 0.72 18.83
CA TYR A 215 -3.24 0.85 18.05
C TYR A 215 -2.33 1.94 18.66
N ASP A 216 -1.07 1.58 18.92
CA ASP A 216 -0.06 2.51 19.43
C ASP A 216 0.56 3.34 18.30
N THR A 217 -0.02 4.51 18.05
CA THR A 217 0.44 5.45 17.02
C THR A 217 1.76 6.14 17.41
N GLU A 218 2.02 6.35 18.68
CA GLU A 218 3.27 6.96 19.15
C GLU A 218 4.45 6.00 18.96
N HIS A 219 4.25 4.71 19.20
CA HIS A 219 5.24 3.68 18.88
C HIS A 219 5.50 3.64 17.37
N LEU A 220 4.44 3.66 16.53
CA LEU A 220 4.61 3.70 15.07
C LEU A 220 5.45 4.89 14.61
N ILE A 221 5.15 6.09 15.11
CA ILE A 221 5.88 7.31 14.76
C ILE A 221 7.36 7.18 15.13
N THR A 222 7.65 6.74 16.36
CA THR A 222 9.02 6.57 16.86
C THR A 222 9.79 5.55 16.02
N LEU A 223 9.15 4.43 15.69
CA LEU A 223 9.72 3.37 14.86
C LEU A 223 10.10 3.88 13.47
N LEU A 224 9.19 4.59 12.81
CA LEU A 224 9.42 5.14 11.47
C LEU A 224 10.47 6.26 11.46
N GLN A 225 10.49 7.11 12.48
CA GLN A 225 11.55 8.10 12.67
C GLN A 225 12.93 7.42 12.84
N GLY A 226 12.99 6.34 13.62
CA GLY A 226 14.20 5.53 13.79
C GLY A 226 14.68 4.91 12.47
N LEU A 227 13.77 4.37 11.66
CA LEU A 227 14.09 3.84 10.34
C LEU A 227 14.66 4.92 9.42
N LYS A 228 14.03 6.09 9.39
CA LYS A 228 14.53 7.24 8.62
C LYS A 228 15.88 7.76 9.09
N ALA A 229 16.13 7.75 10.39
CA ALA A 229 17.43 8.16 10.93
C ALA A 229 18.55 7.19 10.49
N ARG A 230 18.27 5.89 10.39
CA ARG A 230 19.22 4.90 9.87
C ARG A 230 19.41 5.00 8.35
N HIS A 231 18.36 5.38 7.61
CA HIS A 231 18.36 5.45 6.14
C HIS A 231 17.80 6.78 5.63
N PRO A 232 18.48 7.92 5.87
CA PRO A 232 17.93 9.26 5.65
C PRO A 232 17.66 9.60 4.19
N HIS A 233 18.24 8.87 3.24
CA HIS A 233 18.03 9.04 1.80
C HIS A 233 16.76 8.36 1.30
N LEU A 234 16.18 7.44 2.09
CA LEU A 234 15.00 6.69 1.68
C LEU A 234 13.71 7.49 1.92
N ARG A 235 12.87 7.52 0.91
CA ARG A 235 11.47 7.88 1.04
C ARG A 235 10.71 6.66 1.55
N ILE A 236 10.12 6.76 2.74
CA ILE A 236 9.34 5.67 3.35
C ILE A 236 7.87 5.87 3.03
N ILE A 237 7.21 4.80 2.55
CA ILE A 237 5.82 4.80 2.12
C ILE A 237 5.06 3.71 2.86
N LEU A 238 3.81 4.00 3.30
CA LEU A 238 2.86 3.02 3.82
C LEU A 238 1.57 3.06 2.98
N GLU A 239 0.92 1.91 2.82
CA GLU A 239 -0.29 1.72 2.01
C GLU A 239 -1.47 1.17 2.85
N PRO A 240 -1.85 1.78 3.97
CA PRO A 240 -3.03 1.31 4.68
C PRO A 240 -4.28 1.47 3.81
N GLY A 241 -5.25 0.61 4.02
CA GLY A 241 -6.54 0.71 3.37
C GLY A 241 -7.64 0.82 4.41
N SER A 242 -7.91 -0.25 5.16
CA SER A 242 -8.97 -0.31 6.17
C SER A 242 -8.84 0.77 7.25
N ALA A 243 -7.63 1.21 7.57
CA ALA A 243 -7.40 2.27 8.55
C ALA A 243 -8.11 3.59 8.19
N PHE A 244 -8.20 3.93 6.91
CA PHE A 244 -8.88 5.15 6.48
C PHE A 244 -10.36 5.13 6.81
N THR A 245 -11.00 3.98 6.63
CA THR A 245 -12.46 3.85 6.71
C THR A 245 -12.92 3.03 7.92
N TRP A 246 -12.02 2.78 8.87
CA TRP A 246 -12.34 2.04 10.09
C TRP A 246 -13.45 2.74 10.87
N GLN A 247 -14.59 2.04 11.03
CA GLN A 247 -15.78 2.53 11.75
C GLN A 247 -16.32 3.88 11.25
N THR A 248 -16.23 4.15 9.94
CA THR A 248 -16.72 5.41 9.35
C THR A 248 -18.06 5.27 8.63
N GLY A 249 -18.67 4.12 8.67
CA GLY A 249 -19.94 3.90 7.97
C GLY A 249 -20.51 2.51 8.17
N VAL A 250 -21.60 2.25 7.48
CA VAL A 250 -22.34 1.00 7.55
C VAL A 250 -22.82 0.54 6.17
N LEU A 251 -23.12 -0.74 6.03
CA LEU A 251 -23.96 -1.27 4.96
C LEU A 251 -25.37 -1.45 5.52
N THR A 252 -26.34 -0.79 4.91
CA THR A 252 -27.76 -1.07 5.17
C THR A 252 -28.25 -2.16 4.21
N SER A 253 -29.02 -3.11 4.73
CA SER A 253 -29.67 -4.15 3.93
C SER A 253 -31.00 -4.55 4.56
N GLU A 254 -31.87 -5.13 3.75
CA GLU A 254 -33.19 -5.61 4.17
C GLU A 254 -33.24 -7.14 4.07
N VAL A 255 -33.86 -7.76 5.06
CA VAL A 255 -34.17 -9.20 5.00
C VAL A 255 -35.39 -9.38 4.12
N VAL A 256 -35.20 -9.96 2.96
CA VAL A 256 -36.28 -10.12 1.96
C VAL A 256 -36.97 -11.46 2.04
N ASP A 257 -36.38 -12.47 2.69
CA ASP A 257 -36.96 -13.78 2.92
C ASP A 257 -36.29 -14.49 4.12
N ILE A 258 -37.03 -15.42 4.73
CA ILE A 258 -36.55 -16.35 5.78
C ILE A 258 -36.94 -17.76 5.32
N ALA A 259 -35.95 -18.54 4.93
CA ALA A 259 -36.11 -19.92 4.48
C ALA A 259 -35.95 -20.94 5.63
#